data_ff7c50b129f690ccf0ce879f7b836fcc
#
_entry.id   ff7c50b129f690ccf0ce879f7b836fcc
#
_cell.length_a   1.000
_cell.length_b   1.000
_cell.length_c   1.000
_cell.angle_alpha   90.00
_cell.angle_beta   90.00
_cell.angle_gamma   90.00
#
_symmetry.space_group_name_H-M   'P 1'
#
loop_
_entity.id
_entity.type
_entity.pdbx_description
1 polymer ?
#
loop_
_entity_poly.entity_id
_entity_poly.type
_entity_poly.pdbx_seq_one_letter_code
_entity_poly.pdbx_strand_id
1 'polypeptide(L)'
;MAGKENREIKNSVFVDLFYEDESAEANEIALFNATHDEPLPEGTKIRKFRVDNTIYMNFQNDISFDAGGKVIVFGEHQSTVNENMLLRSLLYIGRAYERLVPPRSLYKKKIVSLPTPEFYTFYNGKEKWEKEKELRLSDAYIVKDGEPSLELKVKVINIRPEEHHEILERCQVLKEYSQFMETVQNYQISGEEEPYKKAIKECIEKGILADYLMRKGSEVVNMLLDEYDYETDIEVQREEAREEGRKQGREEGQKKGREEGRIEEKSALIRKKLEKGKTISEIADDLENTEENIAHLIEQFHLHIN
;
A
#
# COMPACT_ATOMS: atom_id res chain seq x y z
N MET A 1 27.39 14.33 2.13
CA MET A 1 26.86 13.03 2.58
C MET A 1 26.01 13.33 3.80
N ALA A 2 24.73 13.58 3.56
CA ALA A 2 23.76 13.80 4.64
C ALA A 2 23.47 12.44 5.29
N GLY A 3 23.55 12.38 6.63
CA GLY A 3 23.33 11.18 7.40
C GLY A 3 21.93 10.61 7.13
N LYS A 4 21.88 9.31 6.84
CA LYS A 4 20.65 8.54 6.96
C LYS A 4 20.26 8.56 8.43
N GLU A 5 19.34 9.45 8.79
CA GLU A 5 18.62 9.33 10.05
C GLU A 5 17.95 7.96 10.06
N ASN A 6 18.22 7.20 11.10
CA ASN A 6 17.46 6.03 11.49
C ASN A 6 16.00 6.49 11.57
N ARG A 7 15.16 6.13 10.60
CA ARG A 7 13.71 6.28 10.72
C ARG A 7 13.29 5.29 11.80
N GLU A 8 13.22 5.80 13.01
CA GLU A 8 12.74 5.07 14.18
C GLU A 8 11.32 4.54 13.89
N ILE A 9 11.02 3.44 14.53
CA ILE A 9 9.78 2.69 14.49
C ILE A 9 8.60 3.66 14.59
N LYS A 10 7.69 3.64 13.63
CA LYS A 10 6.44 4.39 13.68
C LYS A 10 5.63 3.87 14.87
N ASN A 11 5.65 4.60 15.97
CA ASN A 11 4.82 4.32 17.13
C ASN A 11 3.40 4.79 16.82
N SER A 12 2.56 3.92 16.28
CA SER A 12 1.13 4.21 16.16
C SER A 12 0.38 3.75 17.41
N VAL A 13 -0.75 4.39 17.68
CA VAL A 13 -1.64 3.98 18.78
C VAL A 13 -2.08 2.53 18.63
N PHE A 14 -2.25 2.06 17.39
CA PHE A 14 -2.59 0.67 17.11
C PHE A 14 -1.47 -0.29 17.53
N VAL A 15 -0.22 0.02 17.15
CA VAL A 15 0.94 -0.80 17.53
C VAL A 15 1.13 -0.80 19.03
N ASP A 16 0.97 0.35 19.68
CA ASP A 16 1.10 0.41 21.13
C ASP A 16 0.02 -0.46 21.81
N LEU A 17 -1.25 -0.32 21.45
CA LEU A 17 -2.36 -1.10 22.04
C LEU A 17 -2.24 -2.61 21.86
N PHE A 18 -1.76 -3.06 20.69
CA PHE A 18 -1.77 -4.48 20.33
C PHE A 18 -0.37 -5.13 20.36
N TYR A 19 0.68 -4.39 20.69
CA TYR A 19 2.03 -4.97 20.71
C TYR A 19 2.90 -4.51 21.87
N GLU A 20 2.91 -3.19 22.24
CA GLU A 20 3.84 -2.64 23.22
C GLU A 20 3.25 -2.51 24.63
N ASP A 21 1.97 -2.15 24.73
CA ASP A 21 1.32 -1.89 26.02
C ASP A 21 1.25 -3.14 26.90
N GLU A 22 1.16 -2.96 28.21
CA GLU A 22 0.99 -4.06 29.17
C GLU A 22 -0.27 -4.89 28.95
N SER A 23 -1.30 -4.32 28.32
CA SER A 23 -2.54 -5.01 27.93
C SER A 23 -2.45 -5.73 26.58
N ALA A 24 -1.36 -5.56 25.83
CA ALA A 24 -1.25 -6.01 24.46
C ALA A 24 -1.47 -7.51 24.27
N GLU A 25 -0.99 -8.38 25.16
CA GLU A 25 -1.21 -9.83 25.05
C GLU A 25 -2.70 -10.17 25.13
N ALA A 26 -3.45 -9.54 26.05
CA ALA A 26 -4.89 -9.71 26.14
C ALA A 26 -5.63 -9.18 24.93
N ASN A 27 -5.18 -8.05 24.39
CA ASN A 27 -5.71 -7.43 23.18
C ASN A 27 -5.47 -8.29 21.94
N GLU A 28 -4.28 -8.89 21.80
CA GLU A 28 -3.94 -9.82 20.72
C GLU A 28 -4.82 -11.06 20.77
N ILE A 29 -5.06 -11.63 21.96
CA ILE A 29 -5.96 -12.78 22.15
C ILE A 29 -7.40 -12.38 21.76
N ALA A 30 -7.87 -11.22 22.19
CA ALA A 30 -9.21 -10.72 21.85
C ALA A 30 -9.34 -10.52 20.32
N LEU A 31 -8.33 -9.98 19.68
CA LEU A 31 -8.29 -9.77 18.24
C LEU A 31 -8.26 -11.09 17.47
N PHE A 32 -7.44 -12.06 17.89
CA PHE A 32 -7.45 -13.40 17.33
C PHE A 32 -8.85 -14.03 17.42
N ASN A 33 -9.44 -14.04 18.62
CA ASN A 33 -10.76 -14.63 18.84
C ASN A 33 -11.86 -13.95 18.02
N ALA A 34 -11.70 -12.65 17.71
CA ALA A 34 -12.65 -11.92 16.89
C ALA A 34 -12.53 -12.28 15.37
N THR A 35 -11.36 -12.69 14.92
CA THR A 35 -11.11 -13.07 13.51
C THR A 35 -11.38 -14.56 13.25
N HIS A 36 -11.62 -15.38 14.30
CA HIS A 36 -11.81 -16.82 14.20
C HIS A 36 -13.16 -17.26 14.80
N ASP A 37 -13.68 -18.36 14.30
CA ASP A 37 -14.89 -18.97 14.85
C ASP A 37 -14.63 -19.71 16.16
N GLU A 38 -13.45 -20.32 16.27
CA GLU A 38 -13.01 -21.00 17.49
C GLU A 38 -11.99 -20.12 18.24
N PRO A 39 -12.26 -19.81 19.51
CA PRO A 39 -11.32 -19.02 20.30
C PRO A 39 -10.06 -19.82 20.63
N LEU A 40 -8.98 -19.13 20.95
CA LEU A 40 -7.77 -19.77 21.46
C LEU A 40 -8.07 -20.52 22.74
N PRO A 41 -7.52 -21.73 22.92
CA PRO A 41 -7.62 -22.46 24.17
C PRO A 41 -7.10 -21.62 25.35
N GLU A 42 -7.75 -21.75 26.49
CA GLU A 42 -7.34 -21.07 27.72
C GLU A 42 -5.86 -21.37 28.06
N GLY A 43 -5.09 -20.35 28.39
CA GLY A 43 -3.67 -20.48 28.69
C GLY A 43 -2.76 -20.59 27.46
N THR A 44 -3.28 -20.42 26.25
CA THR A 44 -2.44 -20.32 25.03
C THR A 44 -1.53 -19.11 25.17
N LYS A 45 -0.20 -19.34 25.02
CA LYS A 45 0.79 -18.28 25.03
C LYS A 45 0.93 -17.67 23.64
N ILE A 46 0.91 -16.36 23.60
CA ILE A 46 1.24 -15.58 22.40
C ILE A 46 2.75 -15.38 22.35
N ARG A 47 3.34 -15.69 21.21
CA ARG A 47 4.75 -15.40 20.96
C ARG A 47 4.85 -14.27 19.93
N LYS A 48 5.15 -13.06 20.42
CA LYS A 48 5.36 -11.89 19.58
C LYS A 48 6.65 -12.01 18.79
N PHE A 49 6.65 -11.55 17.54
CA PHE A 49 7.87 -11.35 16.76
C PHE A 49 7.69 -10.19 15.79
N ARG A 50 8.75 -9.41 15.63
CA ARG A 50 8.84 -8.39 14.60
C ARG A 50 9.70 -8.88 13.45
N VAL A 51 9.29 -8.60 12.24
CA VAL A 51 10.08 -8.82 11.05
C VAL A 51 10.78 -7.50 10.71
N ASP A 52 11.94 -7.27 11.34
CA ASP A 52 12.74 -6.08 11.09
C ASP A 52 13.58 -6.25 9.82
N ASN A 53 13.77 -5.14 9.09
CA ASN A 53 14.76 -4.96 8.01
C ASN A 53 14.80 -6.04 6.92
N THR A 54 14.01 -5.86 5.90
CA THR A 54 14.37 -6.33 4.56
C THR A 54 15.44 -5.39 3.99
N ILE A 55 16.52 -5.94 3.43
CA ILE A 55 17.77 -5.24 3.04
C ILE A 55 17.58 -3.98 2.18
N TYR A 56 16.41 -3.74 1.61
CA TYR A 56 16.13 -2.61 0.70
C TYR A 56 14.83 -1.86 0.96
N MET A 57 14.05 -2.22 1.99
CA MET A 57 12.79 -1.55 2.29
C MET A 57 12.63 -1.38 3.80
N ASN A 58 12.51 -0.14 4.26
CA ASN A 58 12.16 0.21 5.65
C ASN A 58 10.67 -0.05 5.92
N PHE A 59 10.18 -1.25 5.55
CA PHE A 59 8.82 -1.67 5.89
C PHE A 59 8.91 -2.59 7.10
N GLN A 60 8.32 -2.16 8.18
CA GLN A 60 8.01 -3.01 9.31
C GLN A 60 6.54 -3.42 9.17
N ASN A 61 6.21 -4.66 9.51
CA ASN A 61 4.82 -4.98 9.76
C ASN A 61 4.50 -4.58 11.19
N ASP A 62 3.29 -4.14 11.42
CA ASP A 62 2.95 -3.50 12.67
C ASP A 62 2.82 -4.50 13.80
N ILE A 63 2.13 -5.60 13.57
CA ILE A 63 1.88 -6.62 14.57
C ILE A 63 2.03 -8.00 13.94
N SER A 64 2.85 -8.86 14.55
CA SER A 64 2.92 -10.28 14.22
C SER A 64 3.09 -11.11 15.48
N PHE A 65 2.36 -12.20 15.55
CA PHE A 65 2.50 -13.16 16.62
C PHE A 65 2.17 -14.59 16.19
N ASP A 66 2.73 -15.54 16.91
CA ASP A 66 2.40 -16.97 16.79
C ASP A 66 1.46 -17.34 17.93
N ALA A 67 0.30 -17.88 17.57
CA ALA A 67 -0.71 -18.35 18.51
C ALA A 67 -1.33 -19.65 18.00
N GLY A 68 -1.34 -20.67 18.80
CA GLY A 68 -2.03 -21.94 18.48
C GLY A 68 -1.55 -22.63 17.21
N GLY A 69 -0.31 -22.41 16.78
CA GLY A 69 0.25 -22.96 15.53
C GLY A 69 -0.10 -22.15 14.29
N LYS A 70 -0.58 -20.91 14.45
CA LYS A 70 -0.81 -19.95 13.38
C LYS A 70 0.12 -18.76 13.55
N VAL A 71 0.65 -18.25 12.45
CA VAL A 71 1.34 -16.97 12.39
C VAL A 71 0.39 -15.94 11.85
N ILE A 72 -0.05 -15.05 12.73
CA ILE A 72 -0.95 -13.98 12.37
C ILE A 72 -0.10 -12.74 12.05
N VAL A 73 -0.32 -12.19 10.87
CA VAL A 73 0.30 -10.95 10.42
C VAL A 73 -0.80 -9.92 10.24
N PHE A 74 -0.86 -8.96 11.13
CA PHE A 74 -1.73 -7.81 10.97
C PHE A 74 -0.96 -6.71 10.24
N GLY A 75 -1.49 -6.35 9.07
CA GLY A 75 -1.09 -5.14 8.40
C GLY A 75 -1.81 -3.97 9.01
N GLU A 76 -1.09 -2.87 9.12
CA GLU A 76 -1.48 -1.64 9.78
C GLU A 76 -2.77 -1.04 9.27
N HIS A 77 -3.31 -0.24 10.15
CA HIS A 77 -4.06 0.98 9.92
C HIS A 77 -3.55 1.73 8.70
N GLN A 78 -4.21 1.59 7.59
CA GLN A 78 -3.89 2.35 6.39
C GLN A 78 -4.97 3.41 6.16
N SER A 79 -4.54 4.67 6.16
CA SER A 79 -5.34 5.78 5.66
C SER A 79 -5.64 5.63 4.16
N THR A 80 -4.83 4.85 3.43
CA THR A 80 -5.01 4.52 2.01
C THR A 80 -4.87 3.03 1.81
N VAL A 81 -5.80 2.41 1.07
CA VAL A 81 -5.69 1.01 0.71
C VAL A 81 -4.58 0.82 -0.32
N ASN A 82 -3.58 0.06 0.07
CA ASN A 82 -2.47 -0.28 -0.79
C ASN A 82 -2.58 -1.76 -1.19
N GLU A 83 -2.98 -2.03 -2.42
CA GLU A 83 -3.10 -3.40 -2.95
C GLU A 83 -1.75 -4.15 -2.97
N ASN A 84 -0.60 -3.45 -2.85
CA ASN A 84 0.71 -4.06 -2.69
C ASN A 84 0.94 -4.71 -1.31
N MET A 85 -0.05 -4.68 -0.43
CA MET A 85 -0.02 -5.44 0.83
C MET A 85 0.25 -6.93 0.61
N LEU A 86 -0.17 -7.47 -0.53
CA LEU A 86 0.11 -8.85 -0.94
C LEU A 86 1.62 -9.15 -1.02
N LEU A 87 2.37 -8.29 -1.72
CA LEU A 87 3.82 -8.44 -1.82
C LEU A 87 4.52 -8.22 -0.48
N ARG A 88 4.06 -7.25 0.30
CA ARG A 88 4.58 -7.01 1.65
C ARG A 88 4.37 -8.23 2.54
N SER A 89 3.15 -8.77 2.56
CA SER A 89 2.80 -9.97 3.34
C SER A 89 3.62 -11.19 2.94
N LEU A 90 3.86 -11.38 1.65
CA LEU A 90 4.73 -12.47 1.14
C LEU A 90 6.16 -12.34 1.66
N LEU A 91 6.71 -11.12 1.64
CA LEU A 91 8.07 -10.86 2.14
C LEU A 91 8.14 -11.07 3.66
N TYR A 92 7.12 -10.64 4.40
CA TYR A 92 7.06 -10.83 5.85
C TYR A 92 7.00 -12.29 6.24
N ILE A 93 6.13 -13.08 5.64
CA ILE A 93 6.02 -14.49 6.00
C ILE A 93 7.28 -15.28 5.63
N GLY A 94 7.91 -14.94 4.50
CA GLY A 94 9.20 -15.53 4.13
C GLY A 94 10.26 -15.30 5.22
N ARG A 95 10.37 -14.08 5.74
CA ARG A 95 11.27 -13.73 6.83
C ARG A 95 10.89 -14.36 8.16
N ALA A 96 9.59 -14.42 8.46
CA ALA A 96 9.11 -15.10 9.66
C ALA A 96 9.53 -16.59 9.66
N TYR A 97 9.33 -17.28 8.55
CA TYR A 97 9.73 -18.69 8.42
C TYR A 97 11.25 -18.88 8.46
N GLU A 98 12.04 -17.97 7.89
CA GLU A 98 13.50 -18.00 7.99
C GLU A 98 13.97 -17.96 9.46
N ARG A 99 13.29 -17.19 10.31
CA ARG A 99 13.59 -17.11 11.75
C ARG A 99 13.06 -18.31 12.55
N LEU A 100 11.87 -18.80 12.18
CA LEU A 100 11.21 -19.91 12.88
C LEU A 100 11.83 -21.28 12.59
N VAL A 101 12.38 -21.46 11.39
CA VAL A 101 12.93 -22.73 10.92
C VAL A 101 14.43 -22.75 11.07
N PRO A 102 15.00 -23.66 11.89
CA PRO A 102 16.45 -23.81 11.97
C PRO A 102 17.05 -24.14 10.60
N PRO A 103 18.10 -23.45 10.14
CA PRO A 103 18.66 -23.63 8.78
C PRO A 103 18.99 -25.09 8.41
N ARG A 104 19.50 -25.86 9.39
CA ARG A 104 19.80 -27.29 9.21
C ARG A 104 18.55 -28.15 8.93
N SER A 105 17.36 -27.68 9.28
CA SER A 105 16.11 -28.42 9.08
C SER A 105 15.70 -28.49 7.60
N LEU A 106 16.11 -27.51 6.80
CA LEU A 106 15.87 -27.48 5.35
C LEU A 106 16.54 -28.64 4.58
N TYR A 107 17.59 -29.20 5.15
CA TYR A 107 18.34 -30.33 4.54
C TYR A 107 17.88 -31.71 5.04
N LYS A 108 16.87 -31.78 5.91
CA LYS A 108 16.31 -33.04 6.39
C LYS A 108 15.41 -33.67 5.34
N LYS A 109 15.37 -34.99 5.27
CA LYS A 109 14.46 -35.73 4.37
C LYS A 109 12.99 -35.61 4.77
N LYS A 110 12.70 -35.35 6.04
CA LYS A 110 11.34 -35.20 6.56
C LYS A 110 10.91 -33.76 6.42
N ILE A 111 9.68 -33.53 5.94
CA ILE A 111 9.08 -32.21 5.84
C ILE A 111 9.09 -31.49 7.19
N VAL A 112 9.40 -30.20 7.16
CA VAL A 112 9.34 -29.32 8.33
C VAL A 112 7.94 -28.75 8.42
N SER A 113 7.28 -28.96 9.55
CA SER A 113 5.98 -28.34 9.81
C SER A 113 6.15 -26.85 10.07
N LEU A 114 5.32 -26.03 9.43
CA LEU A 114 5.30 -24.59 9.58
C LEU A 114 3.97 -24.16 10.22
N PRO A 115 3.95 -23.10 11.03
CA PRO A 115 2.70 -22.48 11.44
C PRO A 115 1.93 -21.97 10.22
N THR A 116 0.61 -22.08 10.23
CA THR A 116 -0.22 -21.60 9.13
C THR A 116 -0.24 -20.07 9.13
N PRO A 117 0.09 -19.39 8.02
CA PRO A 117 0.08 -17.93 7.97
C PRO A 117 -1.33 -17.40 7.69
N GLU A 118 -1.69 -16.32 8.35
CA GLU A 118 -2.92 -15.57 8.09
C GLU A 118 -2.62 -14.08 8.05
N PHE A 119 -3.25 -13.36 7.12
CA PHE A 119 -2.95 -11.96 6.86
C PHE A 119 -4.23 -11.12 6.92
N TYR A 120 -4.18 -10.11 7.76
CA TYR A 120 -5.28 -9.16 7.96
C TYR A 120 -4.77 -7.73 7.80
N THR A 121 -5.59 -6.87 7.23
CA THR A 121 -5.37 -5.42 7.18
C THR A 121 -6.61 -4.74 7.70
N PHE A 122 -6.45 -3.86 8.68
CA PHE A 122 -7.54 -3.05 9.20
C PHE A 122 -7.51 -1.68 8.54
N TYR A 123 -8.56 -1.36 7.80
CA TYR A 123 -8.71 -0.08 7.14
C TYR A 123 -9.54 0.88 8.02
N ASN A 124 -8.99 2.08 8.25
CA ASN A 124 -9.65 3.15 8.98
C ASN A 124 -9.40 4.52 8.29
N GLY A 125 -9.20 4.53 6.97
CA GLY A 125 -8.91 5.74 6.21
C GLY A 125 -10.14 6.56 5.87
N LYS A 126 -9.91 7.73 5.25
CA LYS A 126 -10.97 8.69 4.88
C LYS A 126 -11.69 8.31 3.58
N GLU A 127 -11.06 7.55 2.71
CA GLU A 127 -11.65 7.15 1.44
C GLU A 127 -12.73 6.10 1.64
N LYS A 128 -13.76 6.12 0.79
CA LYS A 128 -14.80 5.10 0.82
C LYS A 128 -14.22 3.76 0.37
N TRP A 129 -14.36 2.75 1.21
CA TRP A 129 -13.89 1.40 0.94
C TRP A 129 -14.97 0.37 1.25
N GLU A 130 -14.86 -0.81 0.65
CA GLU A 130 -15.74 -1.94 0.95
C GLU A 130 -15.65 -2.36 2.42
N LYS A 131 -16.73 -2.86 2.99
CA LYS A 131 -16.79 -3.34 4.38
C LYS A 131 -15.75 -4.42 4.65
N GLU A 132 -15.55 -5.33 3.68
CA GLU A 132 -14.55 -6.39 3.69
C GLU A 132 -14.11 -6.70 2.26
N LYS A 133 -12.83 -6.97 2.05
CA LYS A 133 -12.28 -7.38 0.75
C LYS A 133 -11.17 -8.41 0.93
N GLU A 134 -11.17 -9.46 0.12
CA GLU A 134 -10.05 -10.39 0.01
C GLU A 134 -9.17 -9.96 -1.17
N LEU A 135 -7.92 -9.64 -0.90
CA LEU A 135 -6.90 -9.42 -1.93
C LEU A 135 -6.17 -10.73 -2.20
N ARG A 136 -5.85 -11.01 -3.47
CA ARG A 136 -5.19 -12.25 -3.92
C ARG A 136 -3.90 -11.94 -4.66
N LEU A 137 -2.83 -12.64 -4.32
CA LEU A 137 -1.53 -12.48 -4.98
C LEU A 137 -1.61 -12.78 -6.48
N SER A 138 -2.45 -13.72 -6.87
CA SER A 138 -2.70 -14.06 -8.28
C SER A 138 -3.22 -12.89 -9.11
N ASP A 139 -3.87 -11.91 -8.49
CA ASP A 139 -4.33 -10.70 -9.19
C ASP A 139 -3.18 -9.81 -9.68
N ALA A 140 -2.02 -9.91 -9.04
CA ALA A 140 -0.81 -9.18 -9.41
C ALA A 140 0.04 -9.87 -10.50
N TYR A 141 -0.27 -11.12 -10.86
CA TYR A 141 0.50 -11.85 -11.88
C TYR A 141 0.21 -11.32 -13.28
N ILE A 142 1.29 -11.12 -14.06
CA ILE A 142 1.20 -10.65 -15.46
C ILE A 142 0.47 -11.68 -16.34
N VAL A 143 0.80 -12.97 -16.16
CA VAL A 143 0.15 -14.07 -16.88
C VAL A 143 -0.79 -14.80 -15.91
N LYS A 144 -2.05 -14.87 -16.27
CA LYS A 144 -3.14 -15.43 -15.44
C LYS A 144 -3.65 -16.76 -16.01
N ASP A 145 -2.73 -17.67 -16.31
CA ASP A 145 -3.06 -18.97 -16.88
C ASP A 145 -3.16 -20.05 -15.79
N GLY A 146 -4.34 -20.64 -15.67
CA GLY A 146 -4.59 -21.75 -14.78
C GLY A 146 -4.49 -21.41 -13.27
N GLU A 147 -4.24 -22.41 -12.45
CA GLU A 147 -4.08 -22.27 -11.01
C GLU A 147 -2.62 -21.88 -10.68
N PRO A 148 -2.38 -20.78 -9.94
CA PRO A 148 -1.04 -20.32 -9.63
C PRO A 148 -0.35 -21.30 -8.65
N SER A 149 0.94 -21.56 -8.87
CA SER A 149 1.73 -22.38 -7.96
C SER A 149 1.99 -21.71 -6.60
N LEU A 150 1.80 -20.41 -6.51
CA LEU A 150 1.89 -19.62 -5.29
C LEU A 150 0.66 -18.71 -5.18
N GLU A 151 -0.09 -18.86 -4.11
CA GLU A 151 -1.21 -17.99 -3.76
C GLU A 151 -1.05 -17.49 -2.32
N LEU A 152 -1.35 -16.22 -2.11
CA LEU A 152 -1.43 -15.59 -0.81
C LEU A 152 -2.67 -14.68 -0.81
N LYS A 153 -3.40 -14.70 0.30
CA LYS A 153 -4.62 -13.91 0.47
C LYS A 153 -4.45 -13.00 1.66
N VAL A 154 -4.88 -11.74 1.50
CA VAL A 154 -4.95 -10.76 2.58
C VAL A 154 -6.39 -10.35 2.76
N LYS A 155 -6.90 -10.49 3.98
CA LYS A 155 -8.24 -10.05 4.33
C LYS A 155 -8.18 -8.58 4.78
N VAL A 156 -8.79 -7.69 4.02
CA VAL A 156 -8.93 -6.27 4.38
C VAL A 156 -10.28 -6.06 5.04
N ILE A 157 -10.27 -5.53 6.23
CA ILE A 157 -11.47 -5.28 7.06
C ILE A 157 -11.56 -3.78 7.31
N ASN A 158 -12.68 -3.17 6.90
CA ASN A 158 -12.96 -1.78 7.18
C ASN A 158 -13.49 -1.67 8.60
N ILE A 159 -12.69 -1.06 9.49
CA ILE A 159 -13.02 -0.92 10.92
C ILE A 159 -13.63 0.44 11.28
N ARG A 160 -14.00 1.26 10.28
CA ARG A 160 -14.67 2.53 10.56
C ARG A 160 -16.00 2.28 11.27
N PRO A 161 -16.38 3.06 12.30
CA PRO A 161 -17.58 2.81 13.08
C PRO A 161 -18.86 2.75 12.24
N GLU A 162 -18.96 3.60 11.21
CA GLU A 162 -20.13 3.68 10.33
C GLU A 162 -20.32 2.47 9.42
N GLU A 163 -19.29 1.66 9.23
CA GLU A 163 -19.38 0.43 8.41
C GLU A 163 -20.00 -0.73 9.19
N HIS A 164 -20.09 -0.62 10.51
CA HIS A 164 -20.71 -1.62 11.39
C HIS A 164 -20.20 -3.04 11.10
N HIS A 165 -18.86 -3.19 10.98
CA HIS A 165 -18.28 -4.51 10.76
C HIS A 165 -18.43 -5.37 12.02
N GLU A 166 -18.78 -6.65 11.85
CA GLU A 166 -19.04 -7.60 12.94
C GLU A 166 -17.86 -7.79 13.89
N ILE A 167 -16.62 -7.62 13.39
CA ILE A 167 -15.42 -7.72 14.22
C ILE A 167 -15.41 -6.70 15.36
N LEU A 168 -16.03 -5.53 15.17
CA LEU A 168 -16.11 -4.49 16.20
C LEU A 168 -17.01 -4.91 17.37
N GLU A 169 -18.00 -5.78 17.11
CA GLU A 169 -18.82 -6.35 18.19
C GLU A 169 -18.15 -7.54 18.88
N ARG A 170 -17.18 -8.18 18.21
CA ARG A 170 -16.44 -9.33 18.74
C ARG A 170 -15.14 -8.95 19.45
N CYS A 171 -14.58 -7.75 19.18
CA CYS A 171 -13.35 -7.24 19.77
C CYS A 171 -13.56 -5.83 20.32
N GLN A 172 -13.83 -5.72 21.62
CA GLN A 172 -14.13 -4.46 22.29
C GLN A 172 -13.00 -3.43 22.14
N VAL A 173 -11.74 -3.84 22.31
CA VAL A 173 -10.60 -2.93 22.18
C VAL A 173 -10.45 -2.40 20.76
N LEU A 174 -10.73 -3.19 19.73
CA LEU A 174 -10.72 -2.74 18.35
C LEU A 174 -11.85 -1.75 18.05
N LYS A 175 -13.04 -1.99 18.63
CA LYS A 175 -14.18 -1.08 18.57
C LYS A 175 -13.85 0.26 19.21
N GLU A 176 -13.30 0.25 20.40
CA GLU A 176 -12.91 1.45 21.14
C GLU A 176 -11.79 2.21 20.41
N TYR A 177 -10.81 1.50 19.85
CA TYR A 177 -9.79 2.09 19.00
C TYR A 177 -10.38 2.79 17.77
N SER A 178 -11.30 2.13 17.07
CA SER A 178 -12.01 2.71 15.92
C SER A 178 -12.78 3.99 16.29
N GLN A 179 -13.51 3.98 17.40
CA GLN A 179 -14.24 5.14 17.92
C GLN A 179 -13.31 6.27 18.37
N PHE A 180 -12.18 5.93 18.98
CA PHE A 180 -11.15 6.91 19.34
C PHE A 180 -10.59 7.62 18.11
N MET A 181 -10.21 6.87 17.06
CA MET A 181 -9.69 7.45 15.83
C MET A 181 -10.72 8.31 15.09
N GLU A 182 -11.99 7.90 15.08
CA GLU A 182 -13.09 8.74 14.56
C GLU A 182 -13.19 10.07 15.34
N THR A 183 -13.12 10.01 16.67
CA THR A 183 -13.15 11.22 17.51
C THR A 183 -11.95 12.12 17.23
N VAL A 184 -10.75 11.58 17.06
CA VAL A 184 -9.56 12.31 16.68
C VAL A 184 -9.76 13.03 15.32
N GLN A 185 -10.26 12.31 14.32
CA GLN A 185 -10.52 12.89 12.99
C GLN A 185 -11.55 14.02 13.04
N ASN A 186 -12.62 13.87 13.82
CA ASN A 186 -13.64 14.89 13.98
C ASN A 186 -13.07 16.19 14.57
N TYR A 187 -12.21 16.10 15.59
CA TYR A 187 -11.55 17.27 16.16
C TYR A 187 -10.52 17.89 15.22
N GLN A 188 -9.83 17.12 14.40
CA GLN A 188 -8.93 17.64 13.37
C GLN A 188 -9.68 18.43 12.30
N ILE A 189 -10.83 17.90 11.82
CA ILE A 189 -11.65 18.54 10.80
C ILE A 189 -12.29 19.83 11.32
N SER A 190 -12.67 19.88 12.59
CA SER A 190 -13.27 21.09 13.21
C SER A 190 -12.28 22.24 13.37
N GLY A 191 -10.97 22.00 13.23
CA GLY A 191 -9.93 23.01 13.34
C GLY A 191 -9.76 23.57 14.76
N GLU A 192 -10.15 22.82 15.77
CA GLU A 192 -10.04 23.24 17.17
C GLU A 192 -8.59 23.23 17.67
N GLU A 193 -8.28 24.13 18.62
CA GLU A 193 -6.98 24.11 19.29
C GLU A 193 -6.81 22.81 20.09
N GLU A 194 -5.63 22.21 20.03
CA GLU A 194 -5.26 20.97 20.72
C GLU A 194 -6.21 19.79 20.44
N PRO A 195 -6.49 19.44 19.17
CA PRO A 195 -7.52 18.47 18.79
C PRO A 195 -7.30 17.11 19.46
N TYR A 196 -6.07 16.64 19.55
CA TYR A 196 -5.72 15.35 20.17
C TYR A 196 -6.01 15.30 21.66
N LYS A 197 -5.68 16.35 22.40
CA LYS A 197 -5.98 16.42 23.86
C LYS A 197 -7.49 16.43 24.12
N LYS A 198 -8.25 17.13 23.27
CA LYS A 198 -9.72 17.15 23.39
C LYS A 198 -10.33 15.79 23.10
N ALA A 199 -9.88 15.11 22.03
CA ALA A 199 -10.30 13.77 21.69
C ALA A 199 -10.02 12.78 22.82
N ILE A 200 -8.82 12.81 23.39
CA ILE A 200 -8.44 11.97 24.53
C ILE A 200 -9.35 12.22 25.73
N LYS A 201 -9.58 13.48 26.07
CA LYS A 201 -10.44 13.86 27.19
C LYS A 201 -11.88 13.36 26.98
N GLU A 202 -12.45 13.59 25.82
CA GLU A 202 -13.80 13.13 25.48
C GLU A 202 -13.92 11.61 25.53
N CYS A 203 -12.93 10.89 24.99
CA CYS A 203 -12.92 9.43 25.00
C CYS A 203 -12.82 8.87 26.43
N ILE A 204 -11.99 9.46 27.29
CA ILE A 204 -11.93 9.09 28.72
C ILE A 204 -13.30 9.29 29.39
N GLU A 205 -13.96 10.43 29.16
CA GLU A 205 -15.28 10.73 29.73
C GLU A 205 -16.36 9.76 29.25
N LYS A 206 -16.23 9.24 28.02
CA LYS A 206 -17.14 8.25 27.42
C LYS A 206 -16.78 6.79 27.75
N GLY A 207 -15.66 6.55 28.42
CA GLY A 207 -15.18 5.19 28.74
C GLY A 207 -14.54 4.47 27.54
N ILE A 208 -14.17 5.20 26.49
CA ILE A 208 -13.51 4.66 25.28
C ILE A 208 -12.01 4.64 25.54
N LEU A 209 -11.39 3.46 25.55
CA LEU A 209 -9.98 3.25 25.90
C LEU A 209 -9.55 3.99 27.17
N ALA A 210 -10.49 4.17 28.13
CA ALA A 210 -10.30 5.13 29.24
C ALA A 210 -9.06 4.82 30.07
N ASP A 211 -8.86 3.57 30.50
CA ASP A 211 -7.71 3.17 31.31
C ASP A 211 -6.38 3.38 30.57
N TYR A 212 -6.33 3.04 29.29
CA TYR A 212 -5.17 3.24 28.43
C TYR A 212 -4.86 4.72 28.25
N LEU A 213 -5.84 5.54 27.89
CA LEU A 213 -5.69 6.97 27.68
C LEU A 213 -5.36 7.74 28.96
N MET A 214 -5.86 7.31 30.12
CA MET A 214 -5.48 7.89 31.41
C MET A 214 -4.01 7.61 31.74
N ARG A 215 -3.50 6.43 31.39
CA ARG A 215 -2.08 6.06 31.65
C ARG A 215 -1.12 6.73 30.66
N LYS A 216 -1.49 6.76 29.38
CA LYS A 216 -0.59 7.09 28.27
C LYS A 216 -1.01 8.33 27.45
N GLY A 217 -1.95 9.13 27.90
CA GLY A 217 -2.52 10.24 27.10
C GLY A 217 -1.46 11.18 26.50
N SER A 218 -0.38 11.49 27.21
CA SER A 218 0.70 12.34 26.66
C SER A 218 1.51 11.65 25.58
N GLU A 219 1.75 10.35 25.71
CA GLU A 219 2.46 9.54 24.71
C GLU A 219 1.58 9.37 23.46
N VAL A 220 0.26 9.16 23.65
CA VAL A 220 -0.73 9.07 22.57
C VAL A 220 -0.78 10.38 21.76
N VAL A 221 -0.70 11.55 22.41
CA VAL A 221 -0.61 12.83 21.68
C VAL A 221 0.61 12.85 20.76
N ASN A 222 1.77 12.41 21.24
CA ASN A 222 2.99 12.37 20.44
C ASN A 222 2.86 11.38 19.27
N MET A 223 2.31 10.17 19.53
CA MET A 223 2.05 9.18 18.47
C MET A 223 1.15 9.73 17.35
N LEU A 224 0.07 10.45 17.73
CA LEU A 224 -0.86 11.06 16.77
C LEU A 224 -0.21 12.21 15.99
N LEU A 225 0.67 12.98 16.60
CA LEU A 225 1.44 14.02 15.92
C LEU A 225 2.41 13.42 14.91
N ASP A 226 3.18 12.41 15.29
CA ASP A 226 4.13 11.72 14.42
C ASP A 226 3.40 11.07 13.23
N GLU A 227 2.22 10.49 13.47
CA GLU A 227 1.39 9.88 12.43
C GLU A 227 0.85 10.91 11.43
N TYR A 228 0.39 12.07 11.93
CA TYR A 228 -0.09 13.17 11.10
C TYR A 228 1.01 13.78 10.23
N ASP A 229 2.18 14.03 10.80
CA ASP A 229 3.32 14.59 10.07
C ASP A 229 3.77 13.65 8.95
N TYR A 230 3.79 12.36 9.19
CA TYR A 230 4.12 11.34 8.19
C TYR A 230 3.08 11.27 7.05
N GLU A 231 1.78 11.32 7.36
CA GLU A 231 0.73 11.35 6.34
C GLU A 231 0.80 12.60 5.47
N THR A 232 1.05 13.76 6.08
CA THR A 232 1.22 15.03 5.38
C THR A 232 2.43 14.99 4.44
N ASP A 233 3.56 14.46 4.89
CA ASP A 233 4.78 14.30 4.07
C ASP A 233 4.52 13.39 2.85
N ILE A 234 3.80 12.30 3.04
CA ILE A 234 3.40 11.41 1.95
C ILE A 234 2.45 12.11 0.96
N GLU A 235 1.48 12.88 1.45
CA GLU A 235 0.56 13.62 0.57
C GLU A 235 1.32 14.64 -0.29
N VAL A 236 2.23 15.40 0.31
CA VAL A 236 3.08 16.36 -0.40
C VAL A 236 3.93 15.65 -1.46
N GLN A 237 4.60 14.57 -1.11
CA GLN A 237 5.42 13.79 -2.06
C GLN A 237 4.57 13.22 -3.22
N ARG A 238 3.33 12.80 -2.96
CA ARG A 238 2.40 12.34 -4.00
C ARG A 238 1.95 13.45 -4.92
N GLU A 239 1.69 14.64 -4.39
CA GLU A 239 1.33 15.81 -5.19
C GLU A 239 2.50 16.24 -6.08
N GLU A 240 3.71 16.32 -5.54
CA GLU A 240 4.92 16.63 -6.29
C GLU A 240 5.16 15.61 -7.42
N ALA A 241 5.05 14.31 -7.13
CA ALA A 241 5.19 13.26 -8.13
C ALA A 241 4.11 13.34 -9.23
N ARG A 242 2.87 13.69 -8.86
CA ARG A 242 1.78 13.91 -9.84
C ARG A 242 2.05 15.12 -10.73
N GLU A 243 2.52 16.22 -10.16
CA GLU A 243 2.85 17.43 -10.92
C GLU A 243 4.02 17.16 -11.89
N GLU A 244 5.06 16.47 -11.42
CA GLU A 244 6.20 16.10 -12.25
C GLU A 244 5.79 15.15 -13.38
N GLY A 245 4.99 14.13 -13.11
CA GLY A 245 4.43 13.22 -14.12
C GLY A 245 3.56 13.94 -15.15
N ARG A 246 2.74 14.90 -14.73
CA ARG A 246 1.94 15.73 -15.66
C ARG A 246 2.84 16.62 -16.54
N LYS A 247 3.91 17.18 -15.98
CA LYS A 247 4.87 18.01 -16.72
C LYS A 247 5.61 17.17 -17.78
N GLN A 248 6.13 16.00 -17.37
CA GLN A 248 6.82 15.07 -18.28
C GLN A 248 5.88 14.59 -19.40
N GLY A 249 4.67 14.16 -19.06
CA GLY A 249 3.68 13.73 -20.05
C GLY A 249 3.27 14.85 -21.01
N ARG A 250 3.22 16.11 -20.56
CA ARG A 250 2.96 17.25 -21.44
C ARG A 250 4.14 17.55 -22.37
N GLU A 251 5.37 17.46 -21.88
CA GLU A 251 6.59 17.66 -22.67
C GLU A 251 6.74 16.57 -23.73
N GLU A 252 6.54 15.30 -23.35
CA GLU A 252 6.55 14.16 -24.28
C GLU A 252 5.44 14.26 -25.34
N GLY A 253 4.22 14.61 -24.92
CA GLY A 253 3.09 14.80 -25.84
C GLY A 253 3.35 15.93 -26.82
N GLN A 254 3.92 17.06 -26.37
CA GLN A 254 4.31 18.15 -27.26
C GLN A 254 5.41 17.75 -28.24
N LYS A 255 6.42 16.98 -27.78
CA LYS A 255 7.49 16.49 -28.63
C LYS A 255 6.97 15.52 -29.71
N LYS A 256 6.14 14.56 -29.32
CA LYS A 256 5.48 13.62 -30.25
C LYS A 256 4.59 14.35 -31.26
N GLY A 257 3.72 15.24 -30.77
CA GLY A 257 2.82 15.99 -31.66
C GLY A 257 3.55 16.90 -32.66
N ARG A 258 4.73 17.46 -32.29
CA ARG A 258 5.55 18.21 -33.23
C ARG A 258 6.21 17.29 -34.27
N GLU A 259 6.63 16.12 -33.87
CA GLU A 259 7.26 15.14 -34.77
C GLU A 259 6.24 14.57 -35.73
N GLU A 260 5.08 14.18 -35.26
CA GLU A 260 3.95 13.72 -36.07
C GLU A 260 3.49 14.81 -37.06
N GLY A 261 3.31 16.05 -36.62
CA GLY A 261 2.95 17.18 -37.48
C GLY A 261 3.99 17.45 -38.58
N ARG A 262 5.30 17.35 -38.28
CA ARG A 262 6.37 17.47 -39.29
C ARG A 262 6.33 16.34 -40.32
N ILE A 263 6.02 15.13 -39.89
CA ILE A 263 5.90 13.96 -40.78
C ILE A 263 4.67 14.12 -41.68
N GLU A 264 3.53 14.53 -41.12
CA GLU A 264 2.30 14.79 -41.90
C GLU A 264 2.50 15.90 -42.93
N GLU A 265 3.15 17.01 -42.55
CA GLU A 265 3.47 18.10 -43.48
C GLU A 265 4.37 17.64 -44.61
N LYS A 266 5.43 16.88 -44.29
CA LYS A 266 6.30 16.30 -45.30
C LYS A 266 5.58 15.34 -46.24
N SER A 267 4.70 14.48 -45.69
CA SER A 267 3.87 13.54 -46.46
C SER A 267 2.95 14.25 -47.43
N ALA A 268 2.31 15.33 -46.97
CA ALA A 268 1.45 16.16 -47.81
C ALA A 268 2.22 16.85 -48.96
N LEU A 269 3.44 17.32 -48.68
CA LEU A 269 4.33 17.90 -49.69
C LEU A 269 4.79 16.86 -50.73
N ILE A 270 5.15 15.65 -50.27
CA ILE A 270 5.53 14.53 -51.15
C ILE A 270 4.37 14.18 -52.06
N ARG A 271 3.13 14.01 -51.52
CA ARG A 271 1.92 13.71 -52.28
C ARG A 271 1.71 14.74 -53.38
N LYS A 272 1.76 16.02 -53.06
CA LYS A 272 1.57 17.13 -54.00
C LYS A 272 2.59 17.15 -55.14
N LYS A 273 3.86 16.69 -54.85
CA LYS A 273 4.92 16.61 -55.85
C LYS A 273 4.75 15.38 -56.73
N LEU A 274 4.35 14.25 -56.18
CA LEU A 274 4.00 13.04 -56.93
C LEU A 274 2.82 13.30 -57.88
N GLU A 275 1.77 14.00 -57.46
CA GLU A 275 0.64 14.41 -58.32
C GLU A 275 1.07 15.30 -59.48
N LYS A 276 2.21 16.04 -59.36
CA LYS A 276 2.79 16.83 -60.42
C LYS A 276 3.75 16.03 -61.34
N GLY A 277 3.86 14.73 -61.14
CA GLY A 277 4.66 13.82 -61.96
C GLY A 277 6.16 13.87 -61.68
N LYS A 278 6.60 14.41 -60.50
CA LYS A 278 8.00 14.41 -60.09
C LYS A 278 8.47 13.03 -59.68
N THR A 279 9.70 12.71 -59.99
CA THR A 279 10.39 11.48 -59.57
C THR A 279 10.82 11.55 -58.11
N ILE A 280 11.11 10.41 -57.50
CA ILE A 280 11.62 10.33 -56.10
C ILE A 280 12.90 11.15 -55.94
N SER A 281 13.81 11.11 -56.92
CA SER A 281 15.05 11.88 -56.91
C SER A 281 14.80 13.39 -56.93
N GLU A 282 13.91 13.88 -57.79
CA GLU A 282 13.51 15.30 -57.85
C GLU A 282 12.80 15.76 -56.56
N ILE A 283 12.06 14.86 -55.91
CA ILE A 283 11.37 15.17 -54.65
C ILE A 283 12.40 15.21 -53.50
N ALA A 284 13.36 14.33 -53.52
CA ALA A 284 14.45 14.31 -52.53
C ALA A 284 15.28 15.61 -52.59
N ASP A 285 15.66 16.04 -53.77
CA ASP A 285 16.35 17.31 -53.98
C ASP A 285 15.54 18.51 -53.54
N ASP A 286 14.26 18.57 -53.93
CA ASP A 286 13.34 19.68 -53.57
C ASP A 286 13.09 19.80 -52.06
N LEU A 287 13.15 18.70 -51.32
CA LEU A 287 12.89 18.67 -49.88
C LEU A 287 14.14 18.54 -49.02
N GLU A 288 15.34 18.69 -49.67
CA GLU A 288 16.63 18.55 -49.01
C GLU A 288 16.69 17.27 -48.15
N ASN A 289 16.30 16.14 -48.75
CA ASN A 289 16.19 14.85 -48.09
C ASN A 289 16.83 13.74 -48.95
N THR A 290 17.02 12.55 -48.37
CA THR A 290 17.54 11.40 -49.13
C THR A 290 16.43 10.68 -49.88
N GLU A 291 16.75 10.08 -51.00
CA GLU A 291 15.79 9.24 -51.78
C GLU A 291 15.25 8.10 -50.95
N GLU A 292 16.07 7.49 -50.09
CA GLU A 292 15.71 6.42 -49.18
C GLU A 292 14.61 6.85 -48.19
N ASN A 293 14.75 8.04 -47.59
CA ASN A 293 13.76 8.59 -46.65
C ASN A 293 12.46 8.97 -47.38
N ILE A 294 12.53 9.51 -48.59
CA ILE A 294 11.34 9.81 -49.40
C ILE A 294 10.61 8.53 -49.78
N ALA A 295 11.33 7.49 -50.22
CA ALA A 295 10.75 6.19 -50.58
C ALA A 295 10.08 5.56 -49.33
N HIS A 296 10.72 5.60 -48.16
CA HIS A 296 10.16 5.09 -46.92
C HIS A 296 8.84 5.83 -46.52
N LEU A 297 8.81 7.16 -46.64
CA LEU A 297 7.60 7.94 -46.34
C LEU A 297 6.47 7.65 -47.34
N ILE A 298 6.76 7.44 -48.62
CA ILE A 298 5.78 7.04 -49.63
C ILE A 298 5.17 5.69 -49.26
N GLU A 299 5.98 4.72 -48.88
CA GLU A 299 5.52 3.39 -48.47
C GLU A 299 4.70 3.43 -47.17
N GLN A 300 5.23 4.10 -46.16
CA GLN A 300 4.61 4.22 -44.84
C GLN A 300 3.23 4.88 -44.89
N PHE A 301 3.06 5.91 -45.73
CA PHE A 301 1.79 6.65 -45.84
C PHE A 301 0.96 6.26 -47.08
N HIS A 302 1.34 5.16 -47.76
CA HIS A 302 0.64 4.64 -48.96
C HIS A 302 0.37 5.76 -49.99
N LEU A 303 1.38 6.61 -50.24
CA LEU A 303 1.26 7.75 -51.15
C LEU A 303 1.43 7.29 -52.62
N HIS A 304 0.53 6.44 -53.11
CA HIS A 304 0.55 6.01 -54.50
C HIS A 304 -0.27 6.99 -55.36
N ILE A 305 0.25 7.28 -56.59
CA ILE A 305 -0.53 7.97 -57.63
C ILE A 305 -1.41 6.92 -58.23
N ASN A 306 -2.74 7.17 -58.32
CA ASN A 306 -3.69 6.42 -59.10
C ASN A 306 -3.48 6.75 -60.57
#